data_85c39014916f61f13c1598c448675534
#
_entry.id   85c39014916f61f13c1598c448675534
#
_cell.length_a   1.000
_cell.length_b   1.000
_cell.length_c   1.000
_cell.angle_alpha   90.00
_cell.angle_beta   90.00
_cell.angle_gamma   90.00
#
_symmetry.space_group_name_H-M   'P 1'
#
loop_
_entity.id
_entity.type
_entity.pdbx_description
1 polymer ?
#
loop_
_entity_poly.entity_id
_entity_poly.type
_entity_poly.pdbx_seq_one_letter_code
_entity_poly.pdbx_strand_id
1 'polypeptide(L)'
;MPESPDLTVVAEALHAALAGRAIQDAEAPGPLAVRGTPAELADLVGQHVESVRHRGKFLLIELERDAIACSPMLTGRFQLAEAGAKRPAKTAVVFGFGPRAGRPPDGAPWTRDAAWLPGDDARPEVRYRDPTQMGKIYLRPAGVERSVPGLGEPDQGPDADDPALTVEVWRERIRRHPGELKNLLRNQSFVAGIGNAYSDEVLHAAGLLPFRKRSSLAAEEVDGLYGAMRSTLADAVEVLRVRVPPTFERQVRDFLKVHDKGGQPCPRCGTRITEVRAGGFITSFCRGCQR
;
A
#
# COMPACT_ATOMS: atom_id res chain seq x y z
N MET A 1 -3.70 3.70 8.07
CA MET A 1 -3.22 2.48 7.40
C MET A 1 -2.79 2.87 6.00
N PRO A 2 -1.62 2.42 5.52
CA PRO A 2 -1.26 2.58 4.11
C PRO A 2 -2.30 1.91 3.21
N GLU A 3 -2.59 2.52 2.06
CA GLU A 3 -3.50 2.02 1.02
C GLU A 3 -2.70 1.83 -0.28
N SER A 4 -3.32 1.30 -1.36
CA SER A 4 -2.60 0.98 -2.60
C SER A 4 -1.63 2.08 -3.05
N PRO A 5 -2.01 3.36 -3.22
CA PRO A 5 -1.05 4.36 -3.70
C PRO A 5 0.16 4.58 -2.78
N ASP A 6 -0.03 4.46 -1.45
CA ASP A 6 1.11 4.56 -0.51
C ASP A 6 2.08 3.40 -0.69
N LEU A 7 1.53 2.18 -0.81
CA LEU A 7 2.34 0.97 -0.92
C LEU A 7 2.97 0.81 -2.29
N THR A 8 2.30 1.26 -3.37
CA THR A 8 2.90 1.34 -4.71
C THR A 8 4.20 2.12 -4.66
N VAL A 9 4.17 3.35 -4.13
CA VAL A 9 5.35 4.21 -4.08
C VAL A 9 6.45 3.64 -3.17
N VAL A 10 6.08 3.08 -2.03
CA VAL A 10 7.06 2.42 -1.13
C VAL A 10 7.67 1.20 -1.80
N ALA A 11 6.86 0.36 -2.47
CA ALA A 11 7.33 -0.84 -3.16
C ALA A 11 8.27 -0.50 -4.31
N GLU A 12 7.91 0.46 -5.16
CA GLU A 12 8.73 0.94 -6.27
C GLU A 12 10.08 1.48 -5.77
N ALA A 13 10.04 2.30 -4.72
CA ALA A 13 11.26 2.89 -4.14
C ALA A 13 12.16 1.83 -3.51
N LEU A 14 11.61 0.91 -2.75
CA LEU A 14 12.37 -0.20 -2.17
C LEU A 14 12.87 -1.16 -3.25
N HIS A 15 12.11 -1.42 -4.31
CA HIS A 15 12.58 -2.21 -5.44
C HIS A 15 13.80 -1.56 -6.10
N ALA A 16 13.73 -0.28 -6.40
CA ALA A 16 14.85 0.46 -6.97
C ALA A 16 16.10 0.46 -6.07
N ALA A 17 15.89 0.54 -4.74
CA ALA A 17 16.99 0.52 -3.78
C ALA A 17 17.60 -0.86 -3.55
N LEU A 18 16.81 -1.94 -3.58
CA LEU A 18 17.19 -3.25 -3.04
C LEU A 18 17.38 -4.35 -4.08
N ALA A 19 16.71 -4.31 -5.24
CA ALA A 19 16.80 -5.39 -6.21
C ALA A 19 18.25 -5.67 -6.60
N GLY A 20 18.62 -6.96 -6.62
CA GLY A 20 19.98 -7.42 -6.84
C GLY A 20 20.94 -7.32 -5.64
N ARG A 21 20.44 -6.94 -4.45
CA ARG A 21 21.24 -6.94 -3.21
C ARG A 21 20.93 -8.18 -2.37
N ALA A 22 21.97 -8.79 -1.81
CA ALA A 22 21.80 -9.87 -0.84
C ALA A 22 21.45 -9.31 0.54
N ILE A 23 20.57 -10.00 1.26
CA ILE A 23 20.38 -9.77 2.70
C ILE A 23 21.67 -10.21 3.42
N GLN A 24 22.31 -9.32 4.16
CA GLN A 24 23.50 -9.62 4.95
C GLN A 24 23.19 -9.82 6.43
N ASP A 25 22.11 -9.22 6.90
CA ASP A 25 21.68 -9.29 8.28
C ASP A 25 20.17 -9.18 8.38
N ALA A 26 19.57 -9.93 9.31
CA ALA A 26 18.14 -9.94 9.56
C ALA A 26 17.86 -10.01 11.07
N GLU A 27 17.42 -8.92 11.65
CA GLU A 27 17.16 -8.78 13.08
C GLU A 27 15.67 -8.51 13.35
N ALA A 28 15.17 -9.06 14.45
CA ALA A 28 13.81 -8.79 14.96
C ALA A 28 13.85 -8.28 16.41
N PRO A 29 14.25 -7.02 16.65
CA PRO A 29 14.21 -6.41 17.99
C PRO A 29 12.81 -6.43 18.63
N GLY A 30 11.76 -6.44 17.81
CA GLY A 30 10.37 -6.60 18.22
C GLY A 30 9.78 -7.91 17.69
N PRO A 31 10.11 -9.07 18.26
CA PRO A 31 9.80 -10.39 17.70
C PRO A 31 8.28 -10.64 17.54
N LEU A 32 7.43 -9.95 18.27
CA LEU A 32 5.96 -10.05 18.13
C LEU A 32 5.43 -9.60 16.75
N ALA A 33 6.22 -8.84 16.00
CA ALA A 33 5.86 -8.46 14.63
C ALA A 33 6.08 -9.61 13.63
N VAL A 34 7.02 -10.52 13.90
CA VAL A 34 7.39 -11.60 12.97
C VAL A 34 6.46 -12.79 13.12
N ARG A 35 6.06 -13.35 12.00
CA ARG A 35 5.35 -14.61 11.83
C ARG A 35 6.26 -15.60 11.11
N GLY A 36 7.04 -16.30 11.86
CA GLY A 36 8.08 -17.22 11.46
C GLY A 36 8.95 -17.58 12.66
N THR A 37 9.92 -18.46 12.46
CA THR A 37 10.90 -18.87 13.46
C THR A 37 12.19 -18.05 13.36
N PRO A 38 13.02 -17.99 14.41
CA PRO A 38 14.35 -17.38 14.32
C PRO A 38 15.25 -18.03 13.26
N ALA A 39 15.13 -19.35 13.03
CA ALA A 39 15.86 -20.06 11.98
C ALA A 39 15.44 -19.57 10.59
N GLU A 40 14.13 -19.49 10.31
CA GLU A 40 13.61 -18.96 9.04
C GLU A 40 14.06 -17.51 8.81
N LEU A 41 14.16 -16.69 9.87
CA LEU A 41 14.68 -15.33 9.74
C LEU A 41 16.17 -15.33 9.37
N ALA A 42 16.95 -16.19 10.00
CA ALA A 42 18.38 -16.37 9.71
C ALA A 42 18.62 -16.91 8.29
N ASP A 43 17.76 -17.81 7.81
CA ASP A 43 17.85 -18.42 6.47
C ASP A 43 17.61 -17.43 5.31
N LEU A 44 17.10 -16.23 5.59
CA LEU A 44 17.02 -15.15 4.61
C LEU A 44 18.38 -14.57 4.24
N VAL A 45 19.37 -14.71 5.14
CA VAL A 45 20.73 -14.17 4.92
C VAL A 45 21.41 -14.88 3.76
N GLY A 46 22.03 -14.12 2.88
CA GLY A 46 22.66 -14.58 1.65
C GLY A 46 21.75 -14.57 0.42
N GLN A 47 20.44 -14.49 0.58
CA GLN A 47 19.51 -14.44 -0.57
C GLN A 47 19.42 -13.05 -1.15
N HIS A 48 19.38 -12.94 -2.49
CA HIS A 48 19.20 -11.67 -3.19
C HIS A 48 17.72 -11.31 -3.33
N VAL A 49 17.45 -10.01 -3.28
CA VAL A 49 16.12 -9.45 -3.58
C VAL A 49 15.91 -9.50 -5.09
N GLU A 50 14.89 -10.22 -5.53
CA GLU A 50 14.46 -10.25 -6.92
C GLU A 50 13.49 -9.11 -7.22
N SER A 51 12.49 -8.93 -6.37
CA SER A 51 11.52 -7.85 -6.53
C SER A 51 10.93 -7.37 -5.21
N VAL A 52 10.47 -6.12 -5.23
CA VAL A 52 9.59 -5.57 -4.19
C VAL A 52 8.34 -5.04 -4.87
N ARG A 53 7.19 -5.50 -4.42
CA ARG A 53 5.88 -5.11 -4.96
C ARG A 53 4.84 -5.03 -3.86
N HIS A 54 3.68 -4.48 -4.14
CA HIS A 54 2.54 -4.60 -3.25
C HIS A 54 1.50 -5.59 -3.79
N ARG A 55 0.63 -6.05 -2.91
CA ARG A 55 -0.58 -6.79 -3.23
C ARG A 55 -1.66 -6.37 -2.23
N GLY A 56 -2.68 -5.66 -2.70
CA GLY A 56 -3.65 -5.04 -1.81
C GLY A 56 -2.98 -4.09 -0.82
N LYS A 57 -3.05 -4.43 0.47
CA LYS A 57 -2.44 -3.65 1.55
C LYS A 57 -1.21 -4.34 2.17
N PHE A 58 -0.58 -5.22 1.41
CA PHE A 58 0.66 -5.88 1.78
C PHE A 58 1.82 -5.37 0.92
N LEU A 59 2.98 -5.25 1.53
CA LEU A 59 4.25 -5.14 0.83
C LEU A 59 4.86 -6.54 0.75
N LEU A 60 5.30 -6.94 -0.44
CA LEU A 60 5.92 -8.23 -0.72
C LEU A 60 7.37 -8.00 -1.16
N ILE A 61 8.31 -8.74 -0.55
CA ILE A 61 9.71 -8.80 -0.96
C ILE A 61 9.96 -10.24 -1.39
N GLU A 62 10.18 -10.42 -2.69
CA GLU A 62 10.51 -11.71 -3.27
C GLU A 62 12.03 -11.86 -3.30
N LEU A 63 12.51 -12.99 -2.82
CA LEU A 63 13.92 -13.36 -2.78
C LEU A 63 14.15 -14.55 -3.72
N GLU A 64 15.39 -14.93 -3.97
CA GLU A 64 15.76 -16.05 -4.85
C GLU A 64 15.03 -17.35 -4.50
N ARG A 65 14.77 -17.60 -3.25
CA ARG A 65 14.11 -18.82 -2.77
C ARG A 65 12.87 -18.54 -1.96
N ASP A 66 12.96 -17.61 -1.04
CA ASP A 66 11.93 -17.32 -0.05
C ASP A 66 11.23 -15.99 -0.35
N ALA A 67 10.19 -15.67 0.40
CA ALA A 67 9.53 -14.37 0.30
C ALA A 67 9.17 -13.81 1.69
N ILE A 68 9.00 -12.50 1.75
CA ILE A 68 8.54 -11.78 2.94
C ILE A 68 7.25 -11.03 2.57
N ALA A 69 6.18 -11.25 3.35
CA ALA A 69 4.96 -10.47 3.21
C ALA A 69 4.76 -9.60 4.45
N CYS A 70 4.63 -8.29 4.27
CA CYS A 70 4.41 -7.36 5.36
C CYS A 70 3.01 -6.73 5.28
N SER A 71 2.21 -6.91 6.34
CA SER A 71 0.97 -6.18 6.58
C SER A 71 1.25 -5.02 7.55
N PRO A 72 1.40 -3.78 7.08
CA PRO A 72 1.78 -2.66 7.95
C PRO A 72 0.65 -2.19 8.86
N MET A 73 -0.58 -2.61 8.63
CA MET A 73 -1.76 -2.22 9.40
C MET A 73 -1.86 -0.69 9.57
N LEU A 74 -2.19 -0.17 10.77
CA LEU A 74 -2.46 1.26 10.98
C LEU A 74 -1.18 2.10 11.05
N THR A 75 -0.17 1.64 11.79
CA THR A 75 0.99 2.46 12.17
C THR A 75 2.32 1.92 11.68
N GLY A 76 2.33 0.74 11.06
CA GLY A 76 3.54 0.17 10.47
C GLY A 76 4.07 1.02 9.33
N ARG A 77 5.38 1.29 9.36
CA ARG A 77 6.08 2.08 8.35
C ARG A 77 7.45 1.48 8.06
N PHE A 78 7.87 1.67 6.83
CA PHE A 78 9.21 1.32 6.38
C PHE A 78 10.14 2.54 6.47
N GLN A 79 11.41 2.29 6.66
CA GLN A 79 12.47 3.29 6.58
C GLN A 79 13.63 2.69 5.79
N LEU A 80 14.10 3.41 4.80
CA LEU A 80 15.38 3.15 4.16
C LEU A 80 16.44 3.99 4.87
N ALA A 81 17.52 3.37 5.31
CA ALA A 81 18.56 4.04 6.07
C ALA A 81 19.95 3.51 5.69
N GLU A 82 20.99 4.25 6.01
CA GLU A 82 22.36 3.76 5.94
C GLU A 82 22.66 2.79 7.09
N ALA A 83 23.53 1.82 6.85
CA ALA A 83 23.98 0.88 7.87
C ALA A 83 24.58 1.64 9.07
N GLY A 84 24.19 1.21 10.28
CA GLY A 84 24.68 1.81 11.52
C GLY A 84 24.06 3.18 11.89
N ALA A 85 23.21 3.76 11.07
CA ALA A 85 22.47 4.96 11.46
C ALA A 85 21.59 4.69 12.68
N LYS A 86 21.36 5.70 13.53
CA LYS A 86 20.54 5.58 14.75
C LYS A 86 19.16 5.01 14.43
N ARG A 87 18.81 3.92 15.06
CA ARG A 87 17.50 3.25 14.90
C ARG A 87 16.42 3.99 15.68
N PRO A 88 15.28 4.30 15.05
CA PRO A 88 14.13 4.90 15.75
C PRO A 88 13.56 3.94 16.81
N ALA A 89 12.95 4.50 17.86
CA ALA A 89 12.21 3.71 18.84
C ALA A 89 11.07 2.92 18.15
N LYS A 90 10.76 1.71 18.70
CA LYS A 90 9.73 0.82 18.14
C LYS A 90 10.08 0.25 16.74
N THR A 91 11.34 0.24 16.35
CA THR A 91 11.82 -0.59 15.24
C THR A 91 11.60 -2.06 15.61
N ALA A 92 10.84 -2.77 14.80
CA ALA A 92 10.44 -4.14 15.08
C ALA A 92 11.25 -5.17 14.28
N VAL A 93 11.66 -4.81 13.06
CA VAL A 93 12.50 -5.67 12.20
C VAL A 93 13.47 -4.79 11.42
N VAL A 94 14.67 -5.31 11.20
CA VAL A 94 15.73 -4.68 10.39
C VAL A 94 16.28 -5.73 9.43
N PHE A 95 16.38 -5.37 8.16
CA PHE A 95 17.11 -6.12 7.14
C PHE A 95 18.26 -5.26 6.64
N GLY A 96 19.49 -5.73 6.82
CA GLY A 96 20.70 -5.13 6.28
C GLY A 96 21.03 -5.75 4.92
N PHE A 97 21.43 -4.92 3.96
CA PHE A 97 21.72 -5.36 2.59
C PHE A 97 23.18 -5.08 2.21
N GLY A 98 23.73 -5.96 1.38
CA GLY A 98 25.06 -5.80 0.80
C GLY A 98 25.10 -4.87 -0.41
N PRO A 99 26.29 -4.72 -1.00
CA PRO A 99 26.45 -4.12 -2.30
C PRO A 99 25.55 -4.79 -3.34
N ARG A 100 25.15 -4.04 -4.37
CA ARG A 100 24.34 -4.59 -5.46
C ARG A 100 25.17 -5.51 -6.33
N ALA A 101 24.68 -6.71 -6.55
CA ALA A 101 25.19 -7.60 -7.57
C ALA A 101 24.40 -7.42 -8.87
N GLY A 102 25.09 -7.15 -9.99
CA GLY A 102 24.48 -7.01 -11.29
C GLY A 102 23.88 -5.63 -11.59
N ARG A 103 23.08 -5.57 -12.65
CA ARG A 103 22.46 -4.34 -13.15
C ARG A 103 21.25 -3.95 -12.29
N PRO A 104 21.02 -2.64 -12.03
CA PRO A 104 19.77 -2.17 -11.43
C PRO A 104 18.55 -2.61 -12.24
N PRO A 105 17.39 -2.79 -11.59
CA PRO A 105 16.18 -3.20 -12.29
C PRO A 105 15.79 -2.19 -13.37
N ASP A 106 15.41 -2.68 -14.54
CA ASP A 106 14.87 -1.87 -15.62
C ASP A 106 13.45 -1.40 -15.25
N GLY A 107 13.09 -0.19 -15.72
CA GLY A 107 11.72 0.32 -15.56
C GLY A 107 11.35 0.85 -14.19
N ALA A 108 12.29 1.00 -13.28
CA ALA A 108 12.06 1.73 -12.03
C ALA A 108 11.71 3.20 -12.33
N PRO A 109 10.65 3.77 -11.69
CA PRO A 109 10.24 5.14 -11.93
C PRO A 109 11.27 6.19 -11.46
N TRP A 110 12.26 5.76 -10.68
CA TRP A 110 13.40 6.57 -10.27
C TRP A 110 14.66 6.13 -11.00
N THR A 111 15.32 7.10 -11.65
CA THR A 111 16.62 6.91 -12.28
C THR A 111 17.72 6.87 -11.23
N ARG A 112 18.93 6.41 -11.63
CA ARG A 112 20.13 6.43 -10.79
C ARG A 112 20.49 7.84 -10.25
N ASP A 113 19.96 8.88 -10.85
CA ASP A 113 20.20 10.27 -10.48
C ASP A 113 19.37 10.73 -9.26
N ALA A 114 18.45 9.93 -8.77
CA ALA A 114 17.74 10.22 -7.53
C ALA A 114 18.74 10.18 -6.36
N ALA A 115 19.08 11.34 -5.82
CA ALA A 115 20.11 11.50 -4.79
C ALA A 115 19.90 10.68 -3.51
N TRP A 116 18.69 10.18 -3.29
CA TRP A 116 18.33 9.35 -2.13
C TRP A 116 18.50 7.84 -2.38
N LEU A 117 18.69 7.41 -3.64
CA LEU A 117 18.92 5.99 -3.94
C LEU A 117 20.32 5.58 -3.48
N PRO A 118 20.47 4.46 -2.77
CA PRO A 118 21.77 3.95 -2.39
C PRO A 118 22.59 3.58 -3.63
N GLY A 119 23.82 4.07 -3.71
CA GLY A 119 24.79 3.65 -4.73
C GLY A 119 25.03 2.13 -4.71
N ASP A 120 25.58 1.58 -5.79
CA ASP A 120 25.73 0.12 -5.92
C ASP A 120 26.60 -0.48 -4.81
N ASP A 121 27.65 0.22 -4.35
CA ASP A 121 28.53 -0.23 -3.26
C ASP A 121 27.94 0.04 -1.85
N ALA A 122 26.84 0.75 -1.76
CA ALA A 122 26.23 1.08 -0.47
C ALA A 122 25.66 -0.16 0.22
N ARG A 123 25.54 -0.09 1.54
CA ARG A 123 24.96 -1.12 2.40
C ARG A 123 23.76 -0.55 3.14
N PRO A 124 22.61 -0.43 2.47
CA PRO A 124 21.41 0.12 3.10
C PRO A 124 20.78 -0.86 4.10
N GLU A 125 20.01 -0.29 5.03
CA GLU A 125 19.09 -1.04 5.90
C GLU A 125 17.63 -0.68 5.53
N VAL A 126 16.76 -1.69 5.53
CA VAL A 126 15.31 -1.48 5.58
C VAL A 126 14.83 -1.82 6.98
N ARG A 127 14.17 -0.86 7.59
CA ARG A 127 13.65 -0.96 8.94
C ARG A 127 12.13 -0.92 8.92
N TYR A 128 11.51 -1.86 9.60
CA TYR A 128 10.08 -1.83 9.85
C TYR A 128 9.82 -1.34 11.26
N ARG A 129 9.11 -0.24 11.37
CA ARG A 129 8.73 0.39 12.63
C ARG A 129 7.22 0.32 12.81
N ASP A 130 6.74 -0.11 13.98
CA ASP A 130 5.31 -0.14 14.31
C ASP A 130 5.04 0.18 15.78
N PRO A 131 4.68 1.43 16.10
CA PRO A 131 4.39 1.85 17.47
C PRO A 131 3.28 1.04 18.13
N THR A 132 2.27 0.58 17.41
CA THR A 132 1.13 -0.17 17.95
C THR A 132 1.34 -1.68 17.95
N GLN A 133 2.38 -2.19 17.27
CA GLN A 133 2.70 -3.60 17.11
C GLN A 133 1.55 -4.44 16.48
N MET A 134 0.64 -3.78 15.77
CA MET A 134 -0.47 -4.47 15.07
C MET A 134 -0.02 -5.11 13.76
N GLY A 135 0.92 -4.49 13.06
CA GLY A 135 1.44 -4.98 11.81
C GLY A 135 2.22 -6.27 11.96
N LYS A 136 2.30 -7.05 10.89
CA LYS A 136 2.96 -8.36 10.87
C LYS A 136 3.84 -8.52 9.64
N ILE A 137 4.96 -9.17 9.86
CA ILE A 137 5.91 -9.61 8.83
C ILE A 137 5.88 -11.12 8.82
N TYR A 138 5.40 -11.68 7.73
CA TYR A 138 5.29 -13.12 7.51
C TYR A 138 6.50 -13.59 6.70
N LEU A 139 7.27 -14.52 7.27
CA LEU A 139 8.32 -15.22 6.56
C LEU A 139 7.66 -16.36 5.76
N ARG A 140 8.01 -16.47 4.50
CA ARG A 140 7.43 -17.43 3.55
C ARG A 140 8.55 -18.27 2.94
N PRO A 141 9.07 -19.27 3.68
CA PRO A 141 10.11 -20.16 3.16
C PRO A 141 9.58 -20.98 1.97
N ALA A 142 10.42 -21.22 0.99
CA ALA A 142 10.09 -22.08 -0.14
C ALA A 142 9.71 -23.50 0.32
N GLY A 143 8.70 -24.07 -0.32
CA GLY A 143 8.22 -25.41 0.01
C GLY A 143 7.41 -25.51 1.30
N VAL A 144 7.24 -24.41 2.05
CA VAL A 144 6.36 -24.35 3.23
C VAL A 144 5.06 -23.64 2.87
N GLU A 145 3.97 -24.39 2.83
CA GLU A 145 2.65 -23.81 2.64
C GLU A 145 2.21 -23.10 3.92
N ARG A 146 2.27 -21.76 3.89
CA ARG A 146 1.87 -20.91 5.00
C ARG A 146 0.88 -19.87 4.52
N SER A 147 -0.36 -19.96 4.99
CA SER A 147 -1.36 -18.93 4.72
C SER A 147 -0.98 -17.62 5.42
N VAL A 148 -1.15 -16.50 4.70
CA VAL A 148 -1.02 -15.16 5.25
C VAL A 148 -2.43 -14.56 5.32
N PRO A 149 -3.01 -14.39 6.53
CA PRO A 149 -4.36 -13.89 6.67
C PRO A 149 -4.56 -12.56 5.95
N GLY A 150 -5.57 -12.49 5.08
CA GLY A 150 -5.87 -11.31 4.28
C GLY A 150 -5.01 -11.13 3.03
N LEU A 151 -4.14 -12.06 2.67
CA LEU A 151 -3.36 -12.06 1.43
C LEU A 151 -3.77 -13.22 0.51
N GLY A 152 -4.09 -12.88 -0.74
CA GLY A 152 -4.52 -13.87 -1.73
C GLY A 152 -6.00 -14.25 -1.61
N GLU A 153 -6.45 -15.14 -2.49
CA GLU A 153 -7.83 -15.64 -2.45
C GLU A 153 -8.06 -16.59 -1.27
N PRO A 154 -9.28 -16.61 -0.69
CA PRO A 154 -10.45 -15.82 -1.08
C PRO A 154 -10.51 -14.42 -0.46
N ASP A 155 -9.55 -14.03 0.37
CA ASP A 155 -9.59 -12.79 1.16
C ASP A 155 -9.40 -11.52 0.32
N GLN A 156 -8.72 -11.65 -0.83
CA GLN A 156 -8.45 -10.54 -1.73
C GLN A 156 -8.99 -10.78 -3.13
N GLY A 157 -9.70 -9.78 -3.65
CA GLY A 157 -9.98 -9.61 -5.07
C GLY A 157 -8.75 -9.06 -5.82
N PRO A 158 -8.90 -8.68 -7.11
CA PRO A 158 -7.83 -8.01 -7.86
C PRO A 158 -7.44 -6.69 -7.20
N ASP A 159 -6.19 -6.27 -7.38
CA ASP A 159 -5.77 -4.95 -6.96
C ASP A 159 -6.48 -3.85 -7.76
N ALA A 160 -6.78 -2.74 -7.10
CA ALA A 160 -7.51 -1.64 -7.72
C ALA A 160 -6.74 -0.99 -8.90
N ASP A 161 -5.42 -1.13 -8.89
CA ASP A 161 -4.50 -0.65 -9.93
C ASP A 161 -4.04 -1.74 -10.90
N ASP A 162 -4.45 -3.00 -10.72
CA ASP A 162 -4.12 -4.11 -11.62
C ASP A 162 -4.66 -3.83 -13.05
N PRO A 163 -3.81 -3.86 -14.07
CA PRO A 163 -4.25 -3.75 -15.46
C PRO A 163 -5.26 -4.83 -15.89
N ALA A 164 -5.21 -6.02 -15.27
CA ALA A 164 -6.14 -7.11 -15.54
C ALA A 164 -7.56 -6.85 -14.99
N LEU A 165 -7.72 -5.88 -14.06
CA LEU A 165 -9.02 -5.40 -13.62
C LEU A 165 -9.60 -4.48 -14.70
N THR A 166 -10.11 -5.05 -15.81
CA THR A 166 -10.79 -4.30 -16.86
C THR A 166 -12.18 -3.84 -16.41
N VAL A 167 -12.81 -2.94 -17.17
CA VAL A 167 -14.18 -2.49 -16.88
C VAL A 167 -15.20 -3.63 -16.95
N GLU A 168 -14.99 -4.63 -17.79
CA GLU A 168 -15.82 -5.82 -17.90
C GLU A 168 -15.73 -6.67 -16.65
N VAL A 169 -14.51 -6.94 -16.18
CA VAL A 169 -14.25 -7.65 -14.91
C VAL A 169 -14.86 -6.88 -13.74
N TRP A 170 -14.70 -5.56 -13.72
CA TRP A 170 -15.32 -4.69 -12.71
C TRP A 170 -16.84 -4.79 -12.69
N ARG A 171 -17.51 -4.72 -13.88
CA ARG A 171 -18.96 -4.85 -14.02
C ARG A 171 -19.49 -6.19 -13.52
N GLU A 172 -18.74 -7.27 -13.77
CA GLU A 172 -19.11 -8.60 -13.30
C GLU A 172 -18.98 -8.70 -11.77
N ARG A 173 -17.86 -8.23 -11.24
CA ARG A 173 -17.57 -8.30 -9.80
C ARG A 173 -18.53 -7.44 -8.98
N ILE A 174 -18.81 -6.21 -9.40
CA ILE A 174 -19.69 -5.30 -8.66
C ILE A 174 -21.13 -5.84 -8.54
N ARG A 175 -21.59 -6.61 -9.52
CA ARG A 175 -22.91 -7.27 -9.44
C ARG A 175 -23.01 -8.29 -8.32
N ARG A 176 -21.92 -8.97 -8.00
CA ARG A 176 -21.86 -10.02 -6.98
C ARG A 176 -21.66 -9.48 -5.55
N HIS A 177 -21.32 -8.20 -5.40
CA HIS A 177 -21.04 -7.59 -4.10
C HIS A 177 -22.11 -6.55 -3.75
N PRO A 178 -23.03 -6.87 -2.82
CA PRO A 178 -24.07 -5.92 -2.40
C PRO A 178 -23.54 -4.89 -1.40
N GLY A 179 -24.36 -3.89 -1.09
CA GLY A 179 -24.12 -2.96 -0.01
C GLY A 179 -23.96 -1.52 -0.46
N GLU A 180 -23.55 -0.68 0.49
CA GLU A 180 -23.25 0.73 0.27
C GLU A 180 -21.89 0.90 -0.42
N LEU A 181 -21.79 1.92 -1.27
CA LEU A 181 -20.63 2.10 -2.15
C LEU A 181 -19.30 2.24 -1.39
N LYS A 182 -19.30 2.98 -0.28
CA LYS A 182 -18.07 3.10 0.53
C LYS A 182 -17.64 1.76 1.12
N ASN A 183 -18.57 1.00 1.67
CA ASN A 183 -18.28 -0.31 2.24
C ASN A 183 -17.83 -1.29 1.16
N LEU A 184 -18.44 -1.22 -0.02
CA LEU A 184 -18.06 -2.00 -1.18
C LEU A 184 -16.62 -1.71 -1.61
N LEU A 185 -16.24 -0.45 -1.81
CA LEU A 185 -14.87 -0.07 -2.20
C LEU A 185 -13.81 -0.48 -1.16
N ARG A 186 -14.18 -0.52 0.12
CA ARG A 186 -13.28 -0.95 1.21
C ARG A 186 -13.20 -2.45 1.38
N ASN A 187 -14.08 -3.21 0.75
CA ASN A 187 -14.08 -4.67 0.81
C ASN A 187 -12.95 -5.24 -0.02
N GLN A 188 -11.93 -5.76 0.65
CA GLN A 188 -10.73 -6.29 0.00
C GLN A 188 -11.01 -7.50 -0.88
N SER A 189 -12.07 -8.29 -0.63
CA SER A 189 -12.47 -9.39 -1.52
C SER A 189 -13.15 -8.90 -2.80
N PHE A 190 -13.70 -7.70 -2.82
CA PHE A 190 -14.22 -7.07 -4.03
C PHE A 190 -13.09 -6.47 -4.87
N VAL A 191 -12.34 -5.55 -4.30
CA VAL A 191 -11.17 -4.89 -4.88
C VAL A 191 -10.15 -4.62 -3.78
N ALA A 192 -8.92 -5.05 -3.98
CA ALA A 192 -7.89 -4.91 -2.97
C ALA A 192 -7.17 -3.55 -3.04
N GLY A 193 -6.65 -3.10 -1.90
CA GLY A 193 -5.82 -1.90 -1.79
C GLY A 193 -6.55 -0.64 -1.35
N ILE A 194 -7.84 -0.48 -1.64
CA ILE A 194 -8.61 0.70 -1.24
C ILE A 194 -8.98 0.61 0.25
N GLY A 195 -8.85 1.72 0.94
CA GLY A 195 -9.23 1.84 2.34
C GLY A 195 -10.16 3.02 2.60
N ASN A 196 -10.04 3.61 3.79
CA ASN A 196 -10.95 4.65 4.22
C ASN A 196 -10.74 5.97 3.48
N ALA A 197 -9.47 6.33 3.22
CA ALA A 197 -9.15 7.60 2.59
C ALA A 197 -9.52 7.59 1.10
N TYR A 198 -9.00 6.62 0.36
CA TYR A 198 -9.24 6.61 -1.08
C TYR A 198 -10.67 6.21 -1.47
N SER A 199 -11.43 5.51 -0.60
CA SER A 199 -12.86 5.34 -0.88
C SER A 199 -13.64 6.65 -0.87
N ASP A 200 -13.32 7.62 0.01
CA ASP A 200 -13.92 8.95 0.00
C ASP A 200 -13.54 9.74 -1.26
N GLU A 201 -12.25 9.72 -1.63
CA GLU A 201 -11.74 10.41 -2.80
C GLU A 201 -12.34 9.88 -4.12
N VAL A 202 -12.40 8.56 -4.28
CA VAL A 202 -13.00 7.89 -5.44
C VAL A 202 -14.48 8.24 -5.57
N LEU A 203 -15.24 8.17 -4.48
CA LEU A 203 -16.66 8.51 -4.49
C LEU A 203 -16.90 10.01 -4.76
N HIS A 204 -16.04 10.88 -4.24
CA HIS A 204 -16.09 12.30 -4.59
C HIS A 204 -15.78 12.53 -6.07
N ALA A 205 -14.75 11.85 -6.61
CA ALA A 205 -14.41 11.95 -8.04
C ALA A 205 -15.57 11.48 -8.93
N ALA A 206 -16.20 10.35 -8.57
CA ALA A 206 -17.37 9.80 -9.27
C ALA A 206 -18.65 10.60 -9.09
N GLY A 207 -18.72 11.55 -8.14
CA GLY A 207 -19.95 12.29 -7.83
C GLY A 207 -21.02 11.46 -7.11
N LEU A 208 -20.65 10.34 -6.47
CA LEU A 208 -21.56 9.40 -5.83
C LEU A 208 -21.52 9.52 -4.30
N LEU A 209 -22.68 9.50 -3.65
CA LEU A 209 -22.77 9.50 -2.19
C LEU A 209 -22.26 8.17 -1.59
N PRO A 210 -21.51 8.20 -0.48
CA PRO A 210 -20.90 7.01 0.12
C PRO A 210 -21.90 5.96 0.64
N PHE A 211 -23.09 6.39 1.06
CA PHE A 211 -24.16 5.56 1.60
C PHE A 211 -25.13 5.05 0.55
N ARG A 212 -24.95 5.45 -0.70
CA ARG A 212 -25.77 4.99 -1.81
C ARG A 212 -25.55 3.48 -2.03
N LYS A 213 -26.65 2.74 -2.26
CA LYS A 213 -26.59 1.29 -2.48
C LYS A 213 -26.12 0.99 -3.91
N ARG A 214 -25.27 -0.01 -4.06
CA ARG A 214 -24.82 -0.50 -5.38
C ARG A 214 -25.98 -0.81 -6.33
N SER A 215 -27.08 -1.38 -5.81
CA SER A 215 -28.25 -1.74 -6.61
C SER A 215 -29.00 -0.56 -7.22
N SER A 216 -28.72 0.68 -6.79
CA SER A 216 -29.33 1.89 -7.33
C SER A 216 -28.48 2.57 -8.43
N LEU A 217 -27.32 2.00 -8.77
CA LEU A 217 -26.46 2.57 -9.81
C LEU A 217 -26.97 2.19 -11.20
N ALA A 218 -27.03 3.18 -12.08
CA ALA A 218 -27.14 2.97 -13.53
C ALA A 218 -25.83 2.39 -14.09
N ALA A 219 -25.90 1.81 -15.29
CA ALA A 219 -24.73 1.20 -15.93
C ALA A 219 -23.58 2.22 -16.13
N GLU A 220 -23.93 3.42 -16.54
CA GLU A 220 -22.99 4.53 -16.76
C GLU A 220 -22.31 4.97 -15.46
N GLU A 221 -23.03 4.91 -14.34
CA GLU A 221 -22.48 5.22 -13.01
C GLU A 221 -21.51 4.13 -12.53
N VAL A 222 -21.77 2.87 -12.87
CA VAL A 222 -20.84 1.75 -12.58
C VAL A 222 -19.53 1.96 -13.32
N ASP A 223 -19.58 2.34 -14.59
CA ASP A 223 -18.39 2.60 -15.41
C ASP A 223 -17.68 3.87 -14.95
N GLY A 224 -18.45 4.92 -14.64
CA GLY A 224 -17.92 6.17 -14.08
C GLY A 224 -17.17 5.94 -12.75
N LEU A 225 -17.70 5.07 -11.89
CA LEU A 225 -17.05 4.70 -10.63
C LEU A 225 -15.73 3.98 -10.87
N TYR A 226 -15.68 3.05 -11.84
CA TYR A 226 -14.44 2.39 -12.24
C TYR A 226 -13.41 3.39 -12.75
N GLY A 227 -13.78 4.26 -13.67
CA GLY A 227 -12.89 5.31 -14.21
C GLY A 227 -12.37 6.26 -13.12
N ALA A 228 -13.26 6.69 -12.22
CA ALA A 228 -12.90 7.53 -11.09
C ALA A 228 -11.93 6.82 -10.12
N MET A 229 -12.11 5.53 -9.88
CA MET A 229 -11.18 4.73 -9.08
C MET A 229 -9.79 4.72 -9.72
N ARG A 230 -9.70 4.35 -11.00
CA ARG A 230 -8.43 4.25 -11.71
C ARG A 230 -7.67 5.58 -11.73
N SER A 231 -8.35 6.67 -12.09
CA SER A 231 -7.73 7.99 -12.17
C SER A 231 -7.31 8.51 -10.80
N THR A 232 -8.18 8.39 -9.78
CA THR A 232 -7.86 8.87 -8.42
C THR A 232 -6.63 8.18 -7.84
N LEU A 233 -6.49 6.87 -8.03
CA LEU A 233 -5.35 6.12 -7.52
C LEU A 233 -4.07 6.46 -8.31
N ALA A 234 -4.14 6.57 -9.64
CA ALA A 234 -3.01 6.94 -10.47
C ALA A 234 -2.50 8.35 -10.15
N ASP A 235 -3.40 9.34 -10.07
CA ASP A 235 -3.05 10.73 -9.70
C ASP A 235 -2.37 10.77 -8.31
N ALA A 236 -2.87 9.97 -7.36
CA ALA A 236 -2.29 9.90 -6.03
C ALA A 236 -0.86 9.32 -6.06
N VAL A 237 -0.61 8.28 -6.86
CA VAL A 237 0.73 7.70 -7.03
C VAL A 237 1.71 8.75 -7.56
N GLU A 238 1.33 9.53 -8.59
CA GLU A 238 2.18 10.59 -9.13
C GLU A 238 2.56 11.65 -8.07
N VAL A 239 1.59 12.09 -7.27
CA VAL A 239 1.85 13.04 -6.17
C VAL A 239 2.77 12.42 -5.13
N LEU A 240 2.54 11.16 -4.75
CA LEU A 240 3.30 10.49 -3.70
C LEU A 240 4.73 10.15 -4.15
N ARG A 241 4.97 9.82 -5.42
CA ARG A 241 6.32 9.59 -5.97
C ARG A 241 7.23 10.79 -5.76
N VAL A 242 6.69 12.01 -5.87
CA VAL A 242 7.47 13.24 -5.67
C VAL A 242 7.64 13.58 -4.19
N ARG A 243 6.69 13.18 -3.32
CA ARG A 243 6.59 13.72 -1.96
C ARG A 243 6.97 12.73 -0.85
N VAL A 244 7.02 11.43 -1.13
CA VAL A 244 7.28 10.39 -0.11
C VAL A 244 8.77 10.04 -0.03
N PRO A 245 9.47 9.64 -1.11
CA PRO A 245 10.89 9.35 -1.00
C PRO A 245 11.70 10.61 -0.62
N PRO A 246 12.71 10.46 0.23
CA PRO A 246 13.18 9.23 0.90
C PRO A 246 12.52 8.92 2.24
N THR A 247 11.50 9.68 2.65
CA THR A 247 10.90 9.61 4.00
C THR A 247 9.65 8.73 4.01
N PHE A 248 9.84 7.40 3.90
CA PHE A 248 8.75 6.42 3.77
C PHE A 248 7.89 6.25 5.03
N GLU A 249 8.38 6.65 6.19
CA GLU A 249 7.62 6.63 7.43
C GLU A 249 6.57 7.73 7.54
N ARG A 250 6.60 8.71 6.63
CA ARG A 250 5.63 9.80 6.60
C ARG A 250 4.44 9.45 5.70
N GLN A 251 3.25 9.53 6.23
CA GLN A 251 2.03 9.42 5.45
C GLN A 251 1.59 10.80 4.97
N VAL A 252 1.61 11.01 3.66
CA VAL A 252 1.23 12.28 3.02
C VAL A 252 -0.24 12.20 2.62
N ARG A 253 -1.10 13.09 3.16
CA ARG A 253 -2.56 13.11 2.93
C ARG A 253 -3.15 14.49 2.70
N ASP A 254 -2.36 15.53 2.84
CA ASP A 254 -2.79 16.93 2.72
C ASP A 254 -3.30 17.31 1.32
N PHE A 255 -2.88 16.57 0.28
CA PHE A 255 -3.34 16.72 -1.11
C PHE A 255 -4.71 16.11 -1.39
N LEU A 256 -5.25 15.29 -0.50
CA LEU A 256 -6.59 14.72 -0.64
C LEU A 256 -7.65 15.81 -0.67
N LYS A 257 -8.71 15.57 -1.43
CA LYS A 257 -9.75 16.58 -1.75
C LYS A 257 -10.83 16.65 -0.68
N VAL A 258 -11.26 15.52 -0.14
CA VAL A 258 -12.39 15.45 0.80
C VAL A 258 -12.09 14.67 2.08
N HIS A 259 -11.25 13.64 2.03
CA HIS A 259 -10.97 12.81 3.20
C HIS A 259 -10.31 13.62 4.30
N ASP A 260 -10.91 13.57 5.52
CA ASP A 260 -10.46 14.31 6.70
C ASP A 260 -10.45 15.86 6.49
N LYS A 261 -11.38 16.35 5.63
CA LYS A 261 -11.57 17.77 5.32
C LYS A 261 -12.93 18.29 5.80
N GLY A 262 -13.53 17.65 6.80
CA GLY A 262 -14.81 18.07 7.34
C GLY A 262 -14.88 19.56 7.64
N GLY A 263 -15.95 20.25 7.20
CA GLY A 263 -16.16 21.70 7.38
C GLY A 263 -15.41 22.59 6.40
N GLN A 264 -14.42 22.08 5.65
CA GLN A 264 -13.71 22.84 4.61
C GLN A 264 -14.57 22.97 3.35
N PRO A 265 -14.36 23.99 2.49
CA PRO A 265 -15.06 24.09 1.23
C PRO A 265 -14.64 22.97 0.26
N CYS A 266 -15.61 22.36 -0.41
CA CYS A 266 -15.37 21.40 -1.46
C CYS A 266 -14.61 22.06 -2.63
N PRO A 267 -13.48 21.49 -3.10
CA PRO A 267 -12.71 22.09 -4.19
C PRO A 267 -13.44 22.09 -5.53
N ARG A 268 -14.54 21.31 -5.68
CA ARG A 268 -15.34 21.25 -6.90
C ARG A 268 -16.47 22.28 -6.93
N CYS A 269 -17.19 22.48 -5.81
CA CYS A 269 -18.42 23.28 -5.80
C CYS A 269 -18.54 24.28 -4.66
N GLY A 270 -17.54 24.39 -3.78
CA GLY A 270 -17.54 25.32 -2.64
C GLY A 270 -18.43 24.91 -1.45
N THR A 271 -19.34 23.94 -1.61
CA THR A 271 -20.18 23.45 -0.50
C THR A 271 -19.32 22.88 0.61
N ARG A 272 -19.66 23.12 1.88
CA ARG A 272 -18.92 22.57 3.02
C ARG A 272 -18.94 21.02 2.99
N ILE A 273 -17.77 20.42 3.10
CA ILE A 273 -17.60 18.95 3.19
C ILE A 273 -18.26 18.46 4.47
N THR A 274 -19.11 17.48 4.34
CA THR A 274 -19.77 16.79 5.45
C THR A 274 -18.86 15.66 5.93
N GLU A 275 -18.73 15.53 7.25
CA GLU A 275 -18.00 14.43 7.89
C GLU A 275 -18.93 13.67 8.82
N VAL A 276 -18.96 12.35 8.71
CA VAL A 276 -19.71 11.45 9.57
C VAL A 276 -18.73 10.43 10.18
N ARG A 277 -18.85 10.24 11.50
CA ARG A 277 -18.07 9.25 12.23
C ARG A 277 -18.98 8.09 12.64
N ALA A 278 -18.70 6.90 12.16
CA ALA A 278 -19.46 5.70 12.48
C ALA A 278 -18.54 4.48 12.47
N GLY A 279 -18.72 3.56 13.45
CA GLY A 279 -17.95 2.30 13.52
C GLY A 279 -16.43 2.49 13.57
N GLY A 280 -15.94 3.59 14.17
CA GLY A 280 -14.50 3.90 14.23
C GLY A 280 -13.91 4.47 12.94
N PHE A 281 -14.73 4.75 11.93
CA PHE A 281 -14.29 5.30 10.65
C PHE A 281 -14.88 6.69 10.41
N ILE A 282 -14.09 7.51 9.73
CA ILE A 282 -14.53 8.81 9.20
C ILE A 282 -15.01 8.60 7.76
N THR A 283 -16.13 9.21 7.41
CA THR A 283 -16.62 9.30 6.04
C THR A 283 -16.79 10.77 5.69
N SER A 284 -16.03 11.23 4.71
CA SER A 284 -16.05 12.62 4.26
C SER A 284 -16.59 12.70 2.84
N PHE A 285 -17.56 13.58 2.61
CA PHE A 285 -18.23 13.72 1.31
C PHE A 285 -18.85 15.10 1.14
N CYS A 286 -19.13 15.48 -0.09
CA CYS A 286 -19.77 16.75 -0.44
C CYS A 286 -21.23 16.56 -0.85
N ARG A 287 -22.17 17.11 -0.08
CA ARG A 287 -23.61 17.05 -0.43
C ARG A 287 -24.00 17.93 -1.62
N GLY A 288 -23.13 18.84 -2.05
CA GLY A 288 -23.40 19.72 -3.19
C GLY A 288 -23.15 19.06 -4.54
N CYS A 289 -22.17 18.16 -4.65
CA CYS A 289 -21.77 17.55 -5.91
C CYS A 289 -21.76 16.02 -5.94
N GLN A 290 -22.08 15.34 -4.84
CA GLN A 290 -22.28 13.89 -4.80
C GLN A 290 -23.78 13.58 -4.64
N ARG A 291 -24.28 12.58 -5.39
CA ARG A 291 -25.72 12.23 -5.45
C ARG A 291 -25.94 10.73 -5.34
#